data_6e18a2da32c0a2f66faf3a81dbf2e4a8
#
_entry.id   6e18a2da32c0a2f66faf3a81dbf2e4a8
#
_cell.length_a   1.000
_cell.length_b   1.000
_cell.length_c   1.000
_cell.angle_alpha   90.00
_cell.angle_beta   90.00
_cell.angle_gamma   90.00
#
_symmetry.space_group_name_H-M   'P 1'
#
loop_
_entity.id
_entity.type
_entity.pdbx_description
1 polymer ?
#
loop_
_entity_poly.entity_id
_entity_poly.type
_entity_poly.pdbx_seq_one_letter_code
_entity_poly.pdbx_strand_id
1 'polypeptide(L)'
;MSDTARILVVDDQTVVREGLVLLLELLPGIEVAGACGDGEQAVALVADLRPDVVLMDLRMPRMDGVEATRRIKEAHPEVGIVVLTTYADDESIFAALRAGARGYLTKDAGADEIARAVAAVREGGSQLDPAVQRRLVEAVAVGEAPRRASGGRLPDGLTRREAEVLTLIAQGRSNAEIAGDLFISEATVKTHINNLFAKAGLRDRAQAVTYAFRHGLSG
;
A
#
# COMPACT_ATOMS: atom_id res chain seq x y z
N MET A 1 -10.54 3.55 30.75
CA MET A 1 -9.92 3.58 29.44
C MET A 1 -9.90 5.04 29.00
N SER A 2 -8.79 5.58 28.55
CA SER A 2 -8.73 6.97 28.05
C SER A 2 -9.69 7.10 26.86
N ASP A 3 -10.50 8.14 26.88
CA ASP A 3 -11.46 8.42 25.79
C ASP A 3 -10.74 8.92 24.52
N THR A 4 -9.44 9.25 24.63
CA THR A 4 -8.59 9.81 23.59
C THR A 4 -7.78 8.71 22.90
N ALA A 5 -7.87 8.63 21.58
CA ALA A 5 -7.08 7.72 20.74
C ALA A 5 -5.68 8.28 20.49
N ARG A 6 -4.64 7.52 20.81
CA ARG A 6 -3.24 7.88 20.56
C ARG A 6 -2.79 7.40 19.19
N ILE A 7 -2.36 8.32 18.34
CA ILE A 7 -2.05 8.06 16.93
C ILE A 7 -0.56 8.26 16.65
N LEU A 8 0.04 7.32 15.92
CA LEU A 8 1.34 7.51 15.27
C LEU A 8 1.12 7.79 13.79
N VAL A 9 1.67 8.88 13.26
CA VAL A 9 1.61 9.24 11.83
C VAL A 9 2.90 8.84 11.13
N VAL A 10 2.78 8.07 10.04
CA VAL A 10 3.94 7.55 9.29
C VAL A 10 3.78 7.88 7.81
N ASP A 11 4.61 8.79 7.31
CA ASP A 11 4.58 9.26 5.92
C ASP A 11 5.96 9.84 5.56
N ASP A 12 6.54 9.47 4.43
CA ASP A 12 7.87 9.95 4.02
C ASP A 12 7.84 11.40 3.52
N GLN A 13 6.68 11.89 3.08
CA GLN A 13 6.48 13.26 2.63
C GLN A 13 6.25 14.21 3.81
N THR A 14 7.26 15.00 4.15
CA THR A 14 7.22 15.90 5.32
C THR A 14 5.99 16.81 5.32
N VAL A 15 5.63 17.42 4.19
CA VAL A 15 4.47 18.33 4.11
C VAL A 15 3.15 17.61 4.39
N VAL A 16 3.00 16.39 3.87
CA VAL A 16 1.81 15.55 4.11
C VAL A 16 1.74 15.16 5.58
N ARG A 17 2.86 14.67 6.13
CA ARG A 17 2.97 14.25 7.53
C ARG A 17 2.65 15.38 8.50
N GLU A 18 3.24 16.57 8.31
CA GLU A 18 2.96 17.74 9.14
C GLU A 18 1.50 18.22 9.00
N GLY A 19 0.97 18.21 7.77
CA GLY A 19 -0.43 18.53 7.53
C GLY A 19 -1.40 17.57 8.22
N LEU A 20 -1.11 16.27 8.21
CA LEU A 20 -1.90 15.25 8.93
C LEU A 20 -1.84 15.45 10.45
N VAL A 21 -0.66 15.74 10.99
CA VAL A 21 -0.50 16.03 12.43
C VAL A 21 -1.39 17.20 12.83
N LEU A 22 -1.29 18.34 12.13
CA LEU A 22 -2.10 19.51 12.42
C LEU A 22 -3.60 19.23 12.29
N LEU A 23 -4.02 18.48 11.26
CA LEU A 23 -5.40 18.08 11.07
C LEU A 23 -5.93 17.23 12.22
N LEU A 24 -5.16 16.24 12.64
CA LEU A 24 -5.54 15.29 13.70
C LEU A 24 -5.63 15.96 15.06
N GLU A 25 -4.73 16.90 15.38
CA GLU A 25 -4.74 17.67 16.62
C GLU A 25 -5.98 18.56 16.78
N LEU A 26 -6.65 18.89 15.66
CA LEU A 26 -7.94 19.64 15.70
C LEU A 26 -9.14 18.74 15.98
N LEU A 27 -8.98 17.41 15.91
CA LEU A 27 -10.10 16.47 16.06
C LEU A 27 -10.29 16.08 17.54
N PRO A 28 -11.54 16.16 18.05
CA PRO A 28 -11.80 15.76 19.42
C PRO A 28 -11.56 14.25 19.60
N GLY A 29 -10.97 13.89 20.74
CA GLY A 29 -10.71 12.49 21.08
C GLY A 29 -9.54 11.86 20.34
N ILE A 30 -8.68 12.63 19.69
CA ILE A 30 -7.43 12.21 19.06
C ILE A 30 -6.24 12.93 19.69
N GLU A 31 -5.16 12.20 19.94
CA GLU A 31 -3.85 12.68 20.39
C GLU A 31 -2.79 12.14 19.43
N VAL A 32 -1.99 13.00 18.83
CA VAL A 32 -0.83 12.57 18.04
C VAL A 32 0.33 12.25 18.97
N ALA A 33 0.57 10.96 19.18
CA ALA A 33 1.66 10.47 20.06
C ALA A 33 3.04 10.64 19.41
N GLY A 34 3.11 10.73 18.08
CA GLY A 34 4.36 10.93 17.36
C GLY A 34 4.16 10.89 15.85
N ALA A 35 5.23 11.22 15.11
CA ALA A 35 5.26 11.17 13.66
C ALA A 35 6.65 10.78 13.15
N CYS A 36 6.74 10.00 12.06
CA CYS A 36 8.01 9.60 11.46
C CYS A 36 7.90 9.42 9.93
N GLY A 37 9.07 9.29 9.27
CA GLY A 37 9.15 9.29 7.82
C GLY A 37 9.44 7.95 7.16
N ASP A 38 9.50 6.84 7.88
CA ASP A 38 9.74 5.51 7.32
C ASP A 38 9.30 4.38 8.25
N GLY A 39 9.23 3.17 7.69
CA GLY A 39 8.76 1.99 8.39
C GLY A 39 9.68 1.51 9.52
N GLU A 40 11.00 1.71 9.44
CA GLU A 40 11.93 1.30 10.51
C GLU A 40 11.72 2.14 11.75
N GLN A 41 11.58 3.46 11.58
CA GLN A 41 11.25 4.38 12.67
C GLN A 41 9.87 4.06 13.25
N ALA A 42 8.89 3.75 12.41
CA ALA A 42 7.54 3.39 12.86
C ALA A 42 7.55 2.18 13.79
N VAL A 43 8.25 1.10 13.41
CA VAL A 43 8.38 -0.11 14.25
C VAL A 43 9.02 0.21 15.60
N ALA A 44 10.08 1.01 15.63
CA ALA A 44 10.74 1.42 16.86
C ALA A 44 9.81 2.28 17.75
N LEU A 45 9.18 3.29 17.18
CA LEU A 45 8.31 4.23 17.91
C LEU A 45 7.05 3.56 18.46
N VAL A 46 6.50 2.55 17.80
CA VAL A 46 5.35 1.80 18.34
C VAL A 46 5.68 1.15 19.68
N ALA A 47 6.86 0.58 19.82
CA ALA A 47 7.30 -0.05 21.08
C ALA A 47 7.39 0.97 22.23
N ASP A 48 7.88 2.18 21.95
CA ASP A 48 8.10 3.23 22.93
C ASP A 48 6.80 4.00 23.27
N LEU A 49 6.06 4.41 22.23
CA LEU A 49 4.90 5.29 22.36
C LEU A 49 3.60 4.55 22.65
N ARG A 50 3.52 3.26 22.30
CA ARG A 50 2.33 2.42 22.43
C ARG A 50 1.06 3.12 21.92
N PRO A 51 1.02 3.50 20.62
CA PRO A 51 -0.16 4.11 20.04
C PRO A 51 -1.31 3.11 19.96
N ASP A 52 -2.54 3.61 19.99
CA ASP A 52 -3.73 2.79 19.73
C ASP A 52 -3.83 2.45 18.24
N VAL A 53 -3.51 3.44 17.38
CA VAL A 53 -3.60 3.32 15.92
C VAL A 53 -2.39 3.96 15.24
N VAL A 54 -1.91 3.34 14.18
CA VAL A 54 -0.90 3.90 13.27
C VAL A 54 -1.58 4.27 11.95
N LEU A 55 -1.45 5.52 11.52
CA LEU A 55 -1.74 5.95 10.16
C LEU A 55 -0.49 5.72 9.31
N MET A 56 -0.55 4.80 8.35
CA MET A 56 0.60 4.26 7.66
C MET A 56 0.55 4.53 6.17
N ASP A 57 1.51 5.28 5.63
CA ASP A 57 1.73 5.27 4.18
C ASP A 57 2.40 3.96 3.75
N LEU A 58 2.05 3.48 2.56
CA LEU A 58 2.62 2.25 2.03
C LEU A 58 3.97 2.47 1.34
N ARG A 59 4.16 3.61 0.67
CA ARG A 59 5.34 3.85 -0.14
C ARG A 59 6.34 4.74 0.55
N MET A 60 7.27 4.13 1.24
CA MET A 60 8.32 4.82 1.97
C MET A 60 9.70 4.22 1.67
N PRO A 61 10.79 5.01 1.81
CA PRO A 61 12.15 4.50 1.66
C PRO A 61 12.53 3.54 2.81
N ARG A 62 13.57 2.75 2.61
CA ARG A 62 14.16 1.79 3.55
C ARG A 62 13.22 0.62 3.87
N MET A 63 12.17 0.84 4.61
CA MET A 63 11.12 -0.12 4.91
C MET A 63 9.78 0.45 4.49
N ASP A 64 9.07 -0.25 3.59
CA ASP A 64 7.74 0.13 3.15
C ASP A 64 6.67 -0.12 4.22
N GLY A 65 5.48 0.46 4.02
CA GLY A 65 4.41 0.38 5.00
C GLY A 65 3.80 -1.01 5.15
N VAL A 66 3.90 -1.88 4.14
CA VAL A 66 3.42 -3.27 4.22
C VAL A 66 4.30 -4.08 5.16
N GLU A 67 5.62 -4.01 4.98
CA GLU A 67 6.58 -4.68 5.84
C GLU A 67 6.56 -4.11 7.27
N ALA A 68 6.45 -2.78 7.41
CA ALA A 68 6.27 -2.15 8.71
C ALA A 68 5.00 -2.63 9.42
N THR A 69 3.86 -2.68 8.71
CA THR A 69 2.59 -3.21 9.23
C THR A 69 2.76 -4.64 9.71
N ARG A 70 3.39 -5.52 8.92
CA ARG A 70 3.63 -6.91 9.28
C ARG A 70 4.42 -7.03 10.58
N ARG A 71 5.55 -6.30 10.70
CA ARG A 71 6.40 -6.32 11.91
C ARG A 71 5.69 -5.76 13.13
N ILE A 72 4.95 -4.67 12.97
CA ILE A 72 4.16 -4.10 14.07
C ILE A 72 3.12 -5.12 14.53
N LYS A 73 2.38 -5.75 13.63
CA LYS A 73 1.34 -6.72 13.99
C LYS A 73 1.88 -8.01 14.59
N GLU A 74 3.10 -8.41 14.23
CA GLU A 74 3.79 -9.56 14.85
C GLU A 74 4.21 -9.27 16.31
N ALA A 75 4.71 -8.05 16.58
CA ALA A 75 5.21 -7.67 17.90
C ALA A 75 4.11 -7.05 18.80
N HIS A 76 3.16 -6.33 18.20
CA HIS A 76 2.11 -5.55 18.86
C HIS A 76 0.75 -5.81 18.18
N PRO A 77 0.15 -7.00 18.36
CA PRO A 77 -1.10 -7.38 17.69
C PRO A 77 -2.30 -6.49 18.04
N GLU A 78 -2.25 -5.81 19.20
CA GLU A 78 -3.27 -4.89 19.68
C GLU A 78 -3.31 -3.57 18.90
N VAL A 79 -2.18 -3.10 18.35
CA VAL A 79 -2.08 -1.82 17.66
C VAL A 79 -2.86 -1.87 16.34
N GLY A 80 -3.80 -0.94 16.17
CA GLY A 80 -4.58 -0.79 14.94
C GLY A 80 -3.73 -0.18 13.82
N ILE A 81 -3.93 -0.63 12.58
CA ILE A 81 -3.27 -0.03 11.40
C ILE A 81 -4.32 0.46 10.44
N VAL A 82 -4.27 1.74 10.11
CA VAL A 82 -5.03 2.40 9.04
C VAL A 82 -4.04 2.84 7.97
N VAL A 83 -4.15 2.25 6.80
CA VAL A 83 -3.36 2.67 5.64
C VAL A 83 -3.93 3.96 5.07
N LEU A 84 -3.05 4.92 4.78
CA LEU A 84 -3.38 6.18 4.14
C LEU A 84 -2.43 6.41 2.96
N THR A 85 -2.89 6.20 1.74
CA THR A 85 -2.03 6.20 0.55
C THR A 85 -2.67 6.91 -0.65
N THR A 86 -1.84 7.41 -1.56
CA THR A 86 -2.30 7.94 -2.86
C THR A 86 -2.57 6.83 -3.87
N TYR A 87 -2.14 5.61 -3.60
CA TYR A 87 -2.20 4.50 -4.54
C TYR A 87 -3.09 3.39 -4.01
N ALA A 88 -4.12 3.06 -4.78
CA ALA A 88 -5.05 1.97 -4.48
C ALA A 88 -4.96 0.89 -5.59
N ASP A 89 -3.74 0.41 -5.89
CA ASP A 89 -3.60 -0.80 -6.72
C ASP A 89 -3.93 -2.05 -5.90
N ASP A 90 -4.49 -3.06 -6.58
CA ASP A 90 -5.02 -4.25 -5.92
C ASP A 90 -3.94 -5.00 -5.14
N GLU A 91 -2.71 -5.04 -5.65
CA GLU A 91 -1.59 -5.73 -4.98
C GLU A 91 -1.25 -5.08 -3.64
N SER A 92 -1.15 -3.74 -3.61
CA SER A 92 -0.88 -2.98 -2.39
C SER A 92 -2.01 -3.11 -1.36
N ILE A 93 -3.28 -3.06 -1.81
CA ILE A 93 -4.44 -3.27 -0.95
C ILE A 93 -4.38 -4.65 -0.29
N PHE A 94 -4.25 -5.71 -1.08
CA PHE A 94 -4.22 -7.08 -0.56
C PHE A 94 -2.99 -7.34 0.31
N ALA A 95 -1.83 -6.78 -0.04
CA ALA A 95 -0.62 -6.93 0.75
C ALA A 95 -0.79 -6.29 2.14
N ALA A 96 -1.31 -5.06 2.22
CA ALA A 96 -1.54 -4.36 3.47
C ALA A 96 -2.57 -5.07 4.37
N LEU A 97 -3.68 -5.52 3.80
CA LEU A 97 -4.71 -6.27 4.55
C LEU A 97 -4.17 -7.62 5.07
N ARG A 98 -3.38 -8.33 4.26
CA ARG A 98 -2.72 -9.58 4.71
C ARG A 98 -1.68 -9.34 5.78
N ALA A 99 -1.00 -8.20 5.75
CA ALA A 99 -0.07 -7.78 6.80
C ALA A 99 -0.77 -7.44 8.12
N GLY A 100 -2.12 -7.27 8.10
CA GLY A 100 -2.94 -7.04 9.29
C GLY A 100 -3.52 -5.64 9.40
N ALA A 101 -3.45 -4.81 8.35
CA ALA A 101 -4.18 -3.55 8.31
C ALA A 101 -5.68 -3.79 8.39
N ARG A 102 -6.40 -2.94 9.13
CA ARG A 102 -7.86 -2.99 9.27
C ARG A 102 -8.55 -1.75 8.73
N GLY A 103 -7.81 -0.68 8.49
CA GLY A 103 -8.27 0.52 7.82
C GLY A 103 -7.54 0.72 6.50
N TYR A 104 -8.23 1.24 5.48
CA TYR A 104 -7.62 1.63 4.23
C TYR A 104 -8.35 2.84 3.66
N LEU A 105 -7.65 3.96 3.56
CA LEU A 105 -8.14 5.23 3.05
C LEU A 105 -7.19 5.76 1.97
N THR A 106 -7.70 6.61 1.11
CA THR A 106 -6.89 7.40 0.19
C THR A 106 -6.43 8.70 0.87
N LYS A 107 -5.32 9.30 0.43
CA LYS A 107 -4.77 10.55 1.04
C LYS A 107 -5.63 11.79 0.80
N ASP A 108 -6.69 11.69 0.02
CA ASP A 108 -7.74 12.69 -0.17
C ASP A 108 -8.91 12.53 0.81
N ALA A 109 -8.87 11.54 1.70
CA ALA A 109 -9.84 11.35 2.76
C ALA A 109 -9.93 12.58 3.68
N GLY A 110 -11.15 13.01 3.99
CA GLY A 110 -11.37 14.13 4.89
C GLY A 110 -11.15 13.78 6.36
N ALA A 111 -11.02 14.82 7.20
CA ALA A 111 -10.78 14.68 8.64
C ALA A 111 -11.79 13.74 9.34
N ASP A 112 -13.08 13.90 9.03
CA ASP A 112 -14.14 13.07 9.60
C ASP A 112 -14.04 11.60 9.18
N GLU A 113 -13.53 11.33 8.00
CA GLU A 113 -13.35 9.98 7.50
C GLU A 113 -12.17 9.30 8.20
N ILE A 114 -11.06 10.02 8.37
CA ILE A 114 -9.91 9.55 9.14
C ILE A 114 -10.32 9.28 10.60
N ALA A 115 -11.07 10.20 11.22
CA ALA A 115 -11.55 10.02 12.59
C ALA A 115 -12.43 8.77 12.75
N ARG A 116 -13.35 8.53 11.80
CA ARG A 116 -14.18 7.31 11.79
C ARG A 116 -13.35 6.04 11.63
N ALA A 117 -12.34 6.06 10.74
CA ALA A 117 -11.47 4.92 10.53
C ALA A 117 -10.64 4.61 11.79
N VAL A 118 -10.09 5.63 12.43
CA VAL A 118 -9.37 5.50 13.70
C VAL A 118 -10.26 4.89 14.78
N ALA A 119 -11.47 5.41 14.98
CA ALA A 119 -12.41 4.91 15.97
C ALA A 119 -12.79 3.44 15.71
N ALA A 120 -13.17 3.11 14.48
CA ALA A 120 -13.54 1.75 14.10
C ALA A 120 -12.40 0.75 14.30
N VAL A 121 -11.19 1.10 13.90
CA VAL A 121 -10.01 0.22 14.00
C VAL A 121 -9.56 0.06 15.45
N ARG A 122 -9.62 1.11 16.28
CA ARG A 122 -9.34 1.06 17.72
C ARG A 122 -10.29 0.11 18.45
N GLU A 123 -11.55 0.06 18.06
CA GLU A 123 -12.57 -0.86 18.60
C GLU A 123 -12.44 -2.29 18.07
N GLY A 124 -11.46 -2.58 17.24
CA GLY A 124 -11.22 -3.88 16.64
C GLY A 124 -12.03 -4.16 15.38
N GLY A 125 -12.79 -3.17 14.88
CA GLY A 125 -13.50 -3.21 13.62
C GLY A 125 -12.60 -2.95 12.41
N SER A 126 -13.22 -2.63 11.27
CA SER A 126 -12.53 -2.29 10.02
C SER A 126 -13.23 -1.12 9.33
N GLN A 127 -12.45 -0.28 8.67
CA GLN A 127 -12.94 0.80 7.83
C GLN A 127 -12.18 0.80 6.51
N LEU A 128 -12.89 0.58 5.42
CA LEU A 128 -12.33 0.56 4.08
C LEU A 128 -13.03 1.60 3.20
N ASP A 129 -12.25 2.31 2.43
CA ASP A 129 -12.75 3.19 1.37
C ASP A 129 -13.70 2.40 0.43
N PRO A 130 -14.82 2.99 -0.06
CA PRO A 130 -15.75 2.31 -0.95
C PRO A 130 -15.11 1.77 -2.25
N ALA A 131 -14.07 2.44 -2.78
CA ALA A 131 -13.34 1.97 -3.94
C ALA A 131 -12.53 0.70 -3.62
N VAL A 132 -11.91 0.66 -2.43
CA VAL A 132 -11.18 -0.51 -1.91
C VAL A 132 -12.15 -1.67 -1.67
N GLN A 133 -13.33 -1.40 -1.07
CA GLN A 133 -14.36 -2.43 -0.85
C GLN A 133 -14.81 -3.08 -2.17
N ARG A 134 -15.09 -2.26 -3.21
CA ARG A 134 -15.47 -2.78 -4.53
C ARG A 134 -14.41 -3.70 -5.12
N ARG A 135 -13.15 -3.30 -5.09
CA ARG A 135 -12.02 -4.11 -5.58
C ARG A 135 -11.88 -5.43 -4.85
N LEU A 136 -12.09 -5.43 -3.53
CA LEU A 136 -12.11 -6.67 -2.74
C LEU A 136 -13.25 -7.60 -3.16
N VAL A 137 -14.45 -7.06 -3.37
CA VAL A 137 -15.61 -7.84 -3.81
C VAL A 137 -15.39 -8.40 -5.23
N GLU A 138 -14.87 -7.58 -6.14
CA GLU A 138 -14.54 -8.00 -7.52
C GLU A 138 -13.51 -9.13 -7.52
N ALA A 139 -12.43 -9.00 -6.76
CA ALA A 139 -11.41 -10.03 -6.64
C ALA A 139 -11.93 -11.35 -6.06
N VAL A 140 -12.85 -11.28 -5.10
CA VAL A 140 -13.53 -12.48 -4.56
C VAL A 140 -14.49 -13.08 -5.57
N ALA A 141 -15.24 -12.27 -6.31
CA ALA A 141 -16.22 -12.71 -7.30
C ALA A 141 -15.57 -13.41 -8.51
N VAL A 142 -14.38 -12.96 -8.92
CA VAL A 142 -13.60 -13.57 -10.01
C VAL A 142 -12.87 -14.86 -9.57
N GLY A 143 -13.02 -15.26 -8.29
CA GLY A 143 -12.29 -16.40 -7.73
C GLY A 143 -10.81 -16.14 -7.53
N GLU A 144 -10.39 -14.90 -7.67
CA GLU A 144 -9.07 -14.36 -7.30
C GLU A 144 -9.00 -13.98 -5.82
N ALA A 145 -9.71 -14.74 -4.96
CA ALA A 145 -9.28 -14.76 -3.56
C ALA A 145 -7.78 -15.11 -3.60
N PRO A 146 -6.92 -14.33 -2.93
CA PRO A 146 -5.47 -14.45 -3.10
C PRO A 146 -5.06 -15.88 -2.83
N ARG A 147 -4.87 -16.66 -3.89
CA ARG A 147 -4.18 -17.94 -3.78
C ARG A 147 -2.87 -17.61 -3.10
N ARG A 148 -2.62 -18.26 -1.97
CA ARG A 148 -1.27 -18.37 -1.40
C ARG A 148 -0.34 -18.48 -2.59
N ALA A 149 0.64 -17.57 -2.66
CA ALA A 149 1.64 -17.62 -3.69
C ALA A 149 2.18 -19.05 -3.77
N SER A 150 1.63 -19.82 -4.71
CA SER A 150 2.24 -21.06 -5.13
C SER A 150 3.52 -20.62 -5.81
N GLY A 151 4.62 -20.86 -5.10
CA GLY A 151 5.95 -20.32 -5.36
C GLY A 151 6.49 -20.66 -6.74
N GLY A 152 6.23 -19.78 -7.69
CA GLY A 152 7.10 -19.54 -8.79
C GLY A 152 7.70 -18.16 -8.58
N ARG A 153 8.95 -18.10 -8.17
CA ARG A 153 9.70 -16.87 -8.02
C ARG A 153 9.74 -16.23 -9.40
N LEU A 154 9.03 -15.10 -9.59
CA LEU A 154 9.13 -14.34 -10.85
C LEU A 154 10.61 -13.98 -11.09
N PRO A 155 11.09 -14.01 -12.34
CA PRO A 155 12.48 -13.76 -12.65
C PRO A 155 12.90 -12.37 -12.12
N ASP A 156 14.14 -12.25 -11.68
CA ASP A 156 14.79 -11.01 -11.23
C ASP A 156 14.03 -10.22 -10.14
N GLY A 157 13.20 -10.90 -9.34
CA GLY A 157 12.45 -10.27 -8.26
C GLY A 157 11.35 -9.32 -8.76
N LEU A 158 10.86 -9.53 -9.96
CA LEU A 158 9.70 -8.78 -10.46
C LEU A 158 8.49 -9.01 -9.57
N THR A 159 7.74 -7.95 -9.33
CA THR A 159 6.41 -8.07 -8.74
C THR A 159 5.42 -8.61 -9.78
N ARG A 160 4.28 -9.12 -9.32
CA ARG A 160 3.20 -9.57 -10.20
C ARG A 160 2.75 -8.45 -11.16
N ARG A 161 2.64 -7.21 -10.66
CA ARG A 161 2.23 -6.05 -11.45
C ARG A 161 3.25 -5.68 -12.52
N GLU A 162 4.54 -5.76 -12.21
CA GLU A 162 5.61 -5.58 -13.19
C GLU A 162 5.60 -6.69 -14.25
N ALA A 163 5.28 -7.92 -13.87
CA ALA A 163 5.12 -9.03 -14.81
C ALA A 163 3.89 -8.86 -15.71
N GLU A 164 2.76 -8.38 -15.21
CA GLU A 164 1.56 -8.03 -15.99
C GLU A 164 1.86 -6.92 -16.99
N VAL A 165 2.50 -5.84 -16.56
CA VAL A 165 2.96 -4.76 -17.45
C VAL A 165 3.92 -5.30 -18.51
N LEU A 166 4.85 -6.17 -18.14
CA LEU A 166 5.79 -6.79 -19.06
C LEU A 166 5.10 -7.66 -20.10
N THR A 167 4.09 -8.43 -19.70
CA THR A 167 3.25 -9.24 -20.63
C THR A 167 2.55 -8.36 -21.66
N LEU A 168 1.93 -7.26 -21.22
CA LEU A 168 1.26 -6.32 -22.13
C LEU A 168 2.26 -5.60 -23.06
N ILE A 169 3.46 -5.29 -22.58
CA ILE A 169 4.56 -4.79 -23.42
C ILE A 169 4.92 -5.82 -24.49
N ALA A 170 5.01 -7.10 -24.17
CA ALA A 170 5.31 -8.18 -25.12
C ALA A 170 4.22 -8.35 -26.16
N GLN A 171 2.97 -8.05 -25.80
CA GLN A 171 1.82 -8.02 -26.71
C GLN A 171 1.76 -6.76 -27.60
N GLY A 172 2.72 -5.84 -27.46
CA GLY A 172 2.82 -4.63 -28.27
C GLY A 172 1.96 -3.45 -27.81
N ARG A 173 1.34 -3.52 -26.61
CA ARG A 173 0.47 -2.46 -26.06
C ARG A 173 1.25 -1.19 -25.77
N SER A 174 0.75 -0.03 -26.15
CA SER A 174 1.25 1.29 -25.73
C SER A 174 1.00 1.54 -24.23
N ASN A 175 1.67 2.54 -23.65
CA ASN A 175 1.43 2.88 -22.25
C ASN A 175 -0.02 3.30 -21.95
N ALA A 176 -0.67 3.97 -22.92
CA ALA A 176 -2.07 4.36 -22.80
C ALA A 176 -3.00 3.13 -22.81
N GLU A 177 -2.74 2.13 -23.70
CA GLU A 177 -3.49 0.88 -23.73
C GLU A 177 -3.25 0.06 -22.44
N ILE A 178 -2.01 -0.05 -21.98
CA ILE A 178 -1.67 -0.71 -20.71
C ILE A 178 -2.39 -0.03 -19.54
N ALA A 179 -2.44 1.30 -19.54
CA ALA A 179 -3.18 2.06 -18.52
C ALA A 179 -4.68 1.73 -18.52
N GLY A 180 -5.27 1.63 -19.72
CA GLY A 180 -6.66 1.21 -19.89
C GLY A 180 -6.91 -0.24 -19.47
N ASP A 181 -6.08 -1.18 -19.96
CA ASP A 181 -6.21 -2.62 -19.66
C ASP A 181 -6.04 -2.92 -18.16
N LEU A 182 -5.19 -2.15 -17.49
CA LEU A 182 -4.88 -2.33 -16.06
C LEU A 182 -5.64 -1.37 -15.13
N PHE A 183 -6.51 -0.51 -15.67
CA PHE A 183 -7.31 0.48 -14.94
C PHE A 183 -6.45 1.39 -14.03
N ILE A 184 -5.30 1.87 -14.53
CA ILE A 184 -4.37 2.77 -13.83
C ILE A 184 -3.99 3.97 -14.70
N SER A 185 -3.33 4.98 -14.13
CA SER A 185 -2.83 6.11 -14.91
C SER A 185 -1.59 5.74 -15.75
N GLU A 186 -1.37 6.42 -16.88
CA GLU A 186 -0.13 6.28 -17.65
C GLU A 186 1.13 6.59 -16.82
N ALA A 187 1.04 7.51 -15.86
CA ALA A 187 2.14 7.82 -14.95
C ALA A 187 2.49 6.60 -14.10
N THR A 188 1.48 5.86 -13.62
CA THR A 188 1.65 4.62 -12.86
C THR A 188 2.28 3.53 -13.74
N VAL A 189 1.82 3.39 -15.00
CA VAL A 189 2.45 2.46 -15.97
C VAL A 189 3.93 2.78 -16.15
N LYS A 190 4.29 4.06 -16.35
CA LYS A 190 5.70 4.49 -16.47
C LYS A 190 6.52 4.12 -15.24
N THR A 191 5.95 4.25 -14.05
CA THR A 191 6.61 3.86 -12.81
C THR A 191 6.88 2.36 -12.77
N HIS A 192 5.91 1.51 -13.11
CA HIS A 192 6.10 0.05 -13.20
C HIS A 192 7.15 -0.33 -14.24
N ILE A 193 7.15 0.32 -15.42
CA ILE A 193 8.15 0.09 -16.47
C ILE A 193 9.56 0.44 -15.96
N ASN A 194 9.73 1.57 -15.30
CA ASN A 194 11.03 1.97 -14.76
C ASN A 194 11.54 0.96 -13.71
N ASN A 195 10.67 0.52 -12.82
CA ASN A 195 11.02 -0.45 -11.79
C ASN A 195 11.39 -1.82 -12.38
N LEU A 196 10.59 -2.32 -13.33
CA LEU A 196 10.88 -3.58 -14.01
C LEU A 196 12.19 -3.50 -14.81
N PHE A 197 12.45 -2.37 -15.50
CA PHE A 197 13.71 -2.17 -16.24
C PHE A 197 14.92 -2.17 -15.32
N ALA A 198 14.81 -1.48 -14.17
CA ALA A 198 15.86 -1.47 -13.16
C ALA A 198 16.14 -2.87 -12.59
N LYS A 199 15.10 -3.65 -12.28
CA LYS A 199 15.22 -4.99 -11.70
C LYS A 199 15.76 -6.02 -12.71
N ALA A 200 15.26 -5.99 -13.95
CA ALA A 200 15.66 -6.94 -14.98
C ALA A 200 16.88 -6.48 -15.81
N GLY A 201 17.49 -5.34 -15.48
CA GLY A 201 18.65 -4.79 -16.20
C GLY A 201 18.37 -4.40 -17.65
N LEU A 202 17.13 -3.98 -17.96
CA LEU A 202 16.69 -3.64 -19.30
C LEU A 202 16.91 -2.15 -19.58
N ARG A 203 17.22 -1.84 -20.84
CA ARG A 203 17.51 -0.46 -21.27
C ARG A 203 16.42 0.16 -22.12
N ASP A 204 15.63 -0.68 -22.78
CA ASP A 204 14.59 -0.24 -23.71
C ASP A 204 13.45 -1.25 -23.81
N ARG A 205 12.37 -0.84 -24.48
CA ARG A 205 11.17 -1.63 -24.66
C ARG A 205 11.39 -2.89 -25.51
N ALA A 206 12.29 -2.86 -26.49
CA ALA A 206 12.59 -4.01 -27.33
C ALA A 206 13.27 -5.12 -26.53
N GLN A 207 14.16 -4.74 -25.61
CA GLN A 207 14.75 -5.68 -24.66
C GLN A 207 13.71 -6.27 -23.70
N ALA A 208 12.71 -5.49 -23.27
CA ALA A 208 11.61 -5.98 -22.45
C ALA A 208 10.78 -7.04 -23.17
N VAL A 209 10.47 -6.84 -24.46
CA VAL A 209 9.77 -7.85 -25.28
C VAL A 209 10.60 -9.14 -25.34
N THR A 210 11.89 -9.05 -25.66
CA THR A 210 12.78 -10.22 -25.74
C THR A 210 12.89 -10.94 -24.40
N TYR A 211 12.96 -10.18 -23.30
CA TYR A 211 13.00 -10.71 -21.94
C TYR A 211 11.71 -11.47 -21.58
N ALA A 212 10.54 -10.89 -21.89
CA ALA A 212 9.25 -11.54 -21.66
C ALA A 212 9.15 -12.91 -22.36
N PHE A 213 9.52 -12.97 -23.66
CA PHE A 213 9.54 -14.23 -24.42
C PHE A 213 10.48 -15.27 -23.80
N ARG A 214 11.68 -14.86 -23.37
CA ARG A 214 12.68 -15.76 -22.77
C ARG A 214 12.20 -16.36 -21.46
N HIS A 215 11.40 -15.65 -20.69
CA HIS A 215 10.90 -16.08 -19.38
C HIS A 215 9.45 -16.60 -19.40
N GLY A 216 8.86 -16.77 -20.60
CA GLY A 216 7.49 -17.30 -20.74
C GLY A 216 6.40 -16.35 -20.27
N LEU A 217 6.67 -15.03 -20.28
CA LEU A 217 5.76 -13.96 -19.88
C LEU A 217 5.17 -13.21 -21.08
N SER A 218 5.00 -13.88 -22.20
CA SER A 218 4.50 -13.27 -23.44
C SER A 218 3.01 -13.49 -23.70
N GLY A 219 2.29 -14.19 -22.77
CA GLY A 219 0.85 -14.45 -22.90
C GLY A 219 0.54 -15.71 -23.62
#